data_51e5e46d1fae456334e50b4952b836ba
#
_entry.id   51e5e46d1fae456334e50b4952b836ba
#
_cell.length_a   1.000
_cell.length_b   1.000
_cell.length_c   1.000
_cell.angle_alpha   90.00
_cell.angle_beta   90.00
_cell.angle_gamma   90.00
#
_symmetry.space_group_name_H-M   'P 1'
#
loop_
_entity.id
_entity.type
_entity.pdbx_description
1 polymer ?
#
loop_
_entity_poly.entity_id
_entity_poly.type
_entity_poly.pdbx_seq_one_letter_code
_entity_poly.pdbx_strand_id
1 'polypeptide(L)'
;MSAESTEHALPEETILDQDESANEDTSTRVSAVSRLEEEGDVAADYLEELLDIADIDGDIDIEVRNGRTYISIVAEEESDSLDGLVGEDGEVLEALQELTRLAVLSATDNRSRLVLDINGFREERTGHLQKIAEDAAASVKETGQSVALEPMSAYERKIVHDAVADLGLVSESEGEGSGRHIVVSAD
;
A
#
# COMPACT_ATOMS: atom_id res chain seq x y z
N MET A 1 53.61 32.03 61.93
CA MET A 1 52.52 32.82 61.34
C MET A 1 52.07 32.10 60.10
N SER A 2 50.92 31.55 60.18
CA SER A 2 50.37 30.51 59.31
C SER A 2 50.01 31.05 57.93
N ALA A 3 50.37 30.32 56.91
CA ALA A 3 49.79 30.47 55.57
C ALA A 3 48.94 29.24 55.30
N GLU A 4 47.63 29.46 55.24
CA GLU A 4 46.68 28.43 54.81
C GLU A 4 46.64 28.33 53.31
N SER A 5 46.95 27.14 52.82
CA SER A 5 46.74 26.74 51.42
C SER A 5 45.30 26.36 51.20
N THR A 6 44.58 27.14 50.41
CA THR A 6 43.26 26.78 49.91
C THR A 6 43.38 25.93 48.65
N GLU A 7 43.07 24.68 48.79
CA GLU A 7 42.97 23.70 47.69
C GLU A 7 41.65 23.93 46.92
N HIS A 8 41.80 24.30 45.67
CA HIS A 8 40.65 24.52 44.78
C HIS A 8 40.33 23.22 44.02
N ALA A 9 39.30 22.55 44.47
CA ALA A 9 38.79 21.37 43.78
C ALA A 9 38.06 21.80 42.49
N LEU A 10 38.50 21.25 41.37
CA LEU A 10 37.80 21.33 40.07
C LEU A 10 36.57 20.40 40.08
N PRO A 11 35.43 20.80 39.53
CA PRO A 11 34.31 19.89 39.38
C PRO A 11 34.53 18.90 38.25
N GLU A 12 34.32 17.62 38.51
CA GLU A 12 34.23 16.54 37.51
C GLU A 12 33.11 16.86 36.55
N GLU A 13 33.45 17.03 35.25
CA GLU A 13 32.50 17.03 34.17
C GLU A 13 31.88 15.64 34.04
N THR A 14 30.61 15.54 34.41
CA THR A 14 29.75 14.40 34.12
C THR A 14 29.50 14.36 32.63
N ILE A 15 30.21 13.52 31.91
CA ILE A 15 29.87 13.12 30.54
C ILE A 15 28.71 12.14 30.65
N LEU A 16 27.52 12.65 30.47
CA LEU A 16 26.28 11.85 30.47
C LEU A 16 25.76 11.62 29.06
N ASP A 17 25.74 10.36 28.72
CA ASP A 17 24.64 9.66 27.97
C ASP A 17 23.87 10.48 26.92
N GLN A 18 24.45 10.56 25.71
CA GLN A 18 23.69 10.90 24.52
C GLN A 18 23.72 9.80 23.44
N ASP A 19 24.34 8.64 23.73
CA ASP A 19 24.58 7.60 22.72
C ASP A 19 23.64 6.38 22.80
N GLU A 20 22.86 6.23 23.89
CA GLU A 20 21.95 5.09 24.05
C GLU A 20 20.65 5.24 23.22
N SER A 21 20.10 6.44 23.08
CA SER A 21 18.84 6.64 22.35
C SER A 21 18.98 6.48 20.83
N ALA A 22 20.15 6.80 20.27
CA ALA A 22 20.44 6.62 18.85
C ALA A 22 20.61 5.14 18.49
N ASN A 23 21.10 4.33 19.43
CA ASN A 23 21.37 2.91 19.21
C ASN A 23 20.08 2.06 19.30
N GLU A 24 19.14 2.42 20.18
CA GLU A 24 17.83 1.77 20.28
C GLU A 24 16.96 2.03 19.03
N ASP A 25 16.95 3.24 18.50
CA ASP A 25 16.19 3.61 17.32
C ASP A 25 16.73 2.90 16.06
N THR A 26 18.04 2.76 15.95
CA THR A 26 18.71 2.01 14.88
C THR A 26 18.41 0.52 14.96
N SER A 27 18.46 -0.08 16.16
CA SER A 27 18.16 -1.50 16.39
C SER A 27 16.70 -1.82 16.06
N THR A 28 15.78 -0.94 16.45
CA THR A 28 14.34 -1.10 16.17
C THR A 28 14.04 -1.01 14.67
N ARG A 29 14.70 -0.10 13.95
CA ARG A 29 14.55 0.02 12.49
C ARG A 29 15.10 -1.20 11.74
N VAL A 30 16.27 -1.70 12.14
CA VAL A 30 16.86 -2.91 11.55
C VAL A 30 15.94 -4.11 11.75
N SER A 31 15.38 -4.29 12.95
CA SER A 31 14.44 -5.39 13.22
C SER A 31 13.11 -5.25 12.47
N ALA A 32 12.66 -4.02 12.19
CA ALA A 32 11.47 -3.77 11.40
C ALA A 32 11.68 -4.07 9.91
N VAL A 33 12.84 -3.70 9.35
CA VAL A 33 13.21 -4.01 7.96
C VAL A 33 13.33 -5.53 7.77
N SER A 34 14.05 -6.21 8.68
CA SER A 34 14.21 -7.68 8.61
C SER A 34 12.87 -8.43 8.65
N ARG A 35 11.88 -7.93 9.39
CA ARG A 35 10.52 -8.53 9.39
C ARG A 35 9.78 -8.31 8.07
N LEU A 36 9.98 -7.17 7.41
CA LEU A 36 9.37 -6.91 6.12
C LEU A 36 10.03 -7.71 4.99
N GLU A 37 11.33 -7.96 5.10
CA GLU A 37 12.06 -8.88 4.22
C GLU A 37 11.56 -10.31 4.38
N GLU A 38 11.48 -10.84 5.62
CA GLU A 38 10.90 -12.15 5.91
C GLU A 38 9.45 -12.28 5.43
N GLU A 39 8.65 -11.23 5.61
CA GLU A 39 7.28 -11.15 5.08
C GLU A 39 7.26 -11.28 3.56
N GLY A 40 8.20 -10.61 2.88
CA GLY A 40 8.35 -10.65 1.43
C GLY A 40 8.74 -12.05 0.92
N ASP A 41 9.73 -12.67 1.56
CA ASP A 41 10.21 -14.01 1.19
C ASP A 41 9.10 -15.05 1.34
N VAL A 42 8.40 -15.08 2.48
CA VAL A 42 7.28 -16.01 2.71
C VAL A 42 6.13 -15.80 1.72
N ALA A 43 5.85 -14.56 1.38
CA ALA A 43 4.80 -14.24 0.42
C ALA A 43 5.19 -14.63 -1.01
N ALA A 44 6.45 -14.43 -1.39
CA ALA A 44 6.98 -14.85 -2.69
C ALA A 44 6.96 -16.38 -2.83
N ASP A 45 7.47 -17.10 -1.83
CA ASP A 45 7.43 -18.59 -1.82
C ASP A 45 5.99 -19.13 -2.03
N TYR A 46 5.00 -18.51 -1.36
CA TYR A 46 3.60 -18.89 -1.51
C TYR A 46 3.08 -18.63 -2.92
N LEU A 47 3.43 -17.49 -3.51
CA LEU A 47 2.99 -17.08 -4.85
C LEU A 47 3.69 -17.91 -5.93
N GLU A 48 4.99 -18.20 -5.77
CA GLU A 48 5.74 -19.09 -6.68
C GLU A 48 5.12 -20.48 -6.72
N GLU A 49 4.81 -21.07 -5.54
CA GLU A 49 4.15 -22.37 -5.47
C GLU A 49 2.77 -22.35 -6.14
N LEU A 50 2.01 -21.25 -6.00
CA LEU A 50 0.71 -21.09 -6.63
C LEU A 50 0.84 -21.00 -8.17
N LEU A 51 1.79 -20.21 -8.68
CA LEU A 51 2.05 -20.08 -10.11
C LEU A 51 2.47 -21.42 -10.72
N ASP A 52 3.37 -22.14 -10.04
CA ASP A 52 3.82 -23.47 -10.45
C ASP A 52 2.65 -24.47 -10.55
N ILE A 53 1.77 -24.51 -9.54
CA ILE A 53 0.61 -25.41 -9.53
C ILE A 53 -0.39 -25.04 -10.62
N ALA A 54 -0.53 -23.75 -10.93
CA ALA A 54 -1.44 -23.26 -11.97
C ALA A 54 -0.86 -23.36 -13.38
N ASP A 55 0.42 -23.73 -13.54
CA ASP A 55 1.16 -23.74 -14.83
C ASP A 55 1.13 -22.35 -15.48
N ILE A 56 1.39 -21.31 -14.67
CA ILE A 56 1.42 -19.91 -15.07
C ILE A 56 2.85 -19.39 -14.93
N ASP A 57 3.42 -18.83 -16.01
CA ASP A 57 4.73 -18.19 -15.99
C ASP A 57 4.62 -16.75 -15.49
N GLY A 58 5.51 -16.35 -14.59
CA GLY A 58 5.60 -14.98 -14.07
C GLY A 58 6.78 -14.81 -13.12
N ASP A 59 7.45 -13.67 -13.23
CA ASP A 59 8.52 -13.27 -12.32
C ASP A 59 7.96 -12.51 -11.13
N ILE A 60 8.50 -12.79 -9.93
CA ILE A 60 8.09 -12.12 -8.71
C ILE A 60 9.17 -11.15 -8.26
N ASP A 61 8.80 -9.88 -8.18
CA ASP A 61 9.62 -8.81 -7.63
C ASP A 61 9.13 -8.41 -6.23
N ILE A 62 10.07 -8.25 -5.29
CA ILE A 62 9.80 -7.82 -3.91
C ILE A 62 10.44 -6.46 -3.67
N GLU A 63 9.66 -5.50 -3.20
CA GLU A 63 10.13 -4.17 -2.81
C GLU A 63 9.62 -3.80 -1.41
N VAL A 64 10.51 -3.33 -0.53
CA VAL A 64 10.13 -2.77 0.77
C VAL A 64 10.23 -1.24 0.70
N ARG A 65 9.08 -0.56 0.80
CA ARG A 65 9.02 0.91 0.79
C ARG A 65 7.98 1.43 1.78
N ASN A 66 8.28 2.56 2.42
CA ASN A 66 7.38 3.20 3.39
C ASN A 66 6.86 2.27 4.50
N GLY A 67 7.70 1.32 4.96
CA GLY A 67 7.34 0.37 6.02
C GLY A 67 6.29 -0.65 5.60
N ARG A 68 6.23 -0.99 4.31
CA ARG A 68 5.31 -1.96 3.72
C ARG A 68 6.00 -2.75 2.62
N THR A 69 5.68 -4.03 2.53
CA THR A 69 6.13 -4.92 1.47
C THR A 69 5.21 -4.79 0.26
N TYR A 70 5.81 -4.62 -0.91
CA TYR A 70 5.15 -4.64 -2.21
C TYR A 70 5.66 -5.83 -2.99
N ILE A 71 4.77 -6.60 -3.56
CA ILE A 71 5.08 -7.76 -4.39
C ILE A 71 4.41 -7.54 -5.74
N SER A 72 5.19 -7.70 -6.80
CA SER A 72 4.71 -7.59 -8.16
C SER A 72 4.93 -8.90 -8.90
N ILE A 73 3.89 -9.41 -9.56
CA ILE A 73 4.01 -10.51 -10.51
C ILE A 73 3.99 -9.90 -11.91
N VAL A 74 5.04 -10.16 -12.69
CA VAL A 74 5.19 -9.65 -14.05
C VAL A 74 5.42 -10.81 -15.01
N ALA A 75 4.84 -10.76 -16.20
CA ALA A 75 5.13 -11.72 -17.27
C ALA A 75 6.32 -11.25 -18.09
N GLU A 76 7.20 -12.18 -18.49
CA GLU A 76 8.32 -11.88 -19.42
C GLU A 76 7.83 -11.50 -20.82
N GLU A 77 6.68 -12.02 -21.22
CA GLU A 77 6.03 -11.72 -22.52
C GLU A 77 4.57 -11.29 -22.25
N GLU A 78 3.93 -10.61 -23.20
CA GLU A 78 2.49 -10.31 -23.17
C GLU A 78 1.71 -11.64 -23.18
N SER A 79 1.43 -12.16 -22.01
CA SER A 79 0.74 -13.43 -21.77
C SER A 79 -0.59 -13.15 -21.08
N ASP A 80 -1.68 -13.57 -21.71
CA ASP A 80 -3.04 -13.53 -21.14
C ASP A 80 -3.17 -14.42 -19.88
N SER A 81 -2.13 -15.17 -19.51
CA SER A 81 -2.15 -16.09 -18.37
C SER A 81 -2.28 -15.40 -17.02
N LEU A 82 -1.66 -14.22 -16.87
CA LEU A 82 -1.76 -13.42 -15.64
C LEU A 82 -3.09 -12.67 -15.49
N ASP A 83 -3.81 -12.40 -16.59
CA ASP A 83 -5.11 -11.72 -16.54
C ASP A 83 -6.15 -12.50 -15.73
N GLY A 84 -6.05 -13.85 -15.77
CA GLY A 84 -6.87 -14.72 -14.94
C GLY A 84 -6.67 -14.51 -13.43
N LEU A 85 -5.46 -14.09 -13.01
CA LEU A 85 -5.13 -13.78 -11.61
C LEU A 85 -5.54 -12.36 -11.19
N VAL A 86 -5.82 -11.49 -12.14
CA VAL A 86 -6.40 -10.17 -11.89
C VAL A 86 -7.91 -10.29 -11.74
N GLY A 87 -8.58 -10.95 -12.67
CA GLY A 87 -10.04 -11.08 -12.73
C GLY A 87 -10.74 -9.79 -13.14
N GLU A 88 -12.06 -9.82 -13.14
CA GLU A 88 -12.87 -8.65 -13.47
C GLU A 88 -12.69 -7.57 -12.39
N ASP A 89 -12.32 -6.36 -12.80
CA ASP A 89 -12.07 -5.22 -11.91
C ASP A 89 -11.05 -5.48 -10.77
N GLY A 90 -10.21 -6.52 -10.89
CA GLY A 90 -9.19 -6.86 -9.89
C GLY A 90 -9.70 -7.70 -8.71
N GLU A 91 -10.88 -8.32 -8.82
CA GLU A 91 -11.47 -9.10 -7.70
C GLU A 91 -10.63 -10.34 -7.35
N VAL A 92 -10.05 -11.02 -8.34
CA VAL A 92 -9.16 -12.17 -8.11
C VAL A 92 -7.85 -11.72 -7.48
N LEU A 93 -7.28 -10.61 -7.95
CA LEU A 93 -6.09 -9.99 -7.36
C LEU A 93 -6.31 -9.63 -5.89
N GLU A 94 -7.44 -9.04 -5.53
CA GLU A 94 -7.75 -8.73 -4.12
C GLU A 94 -7.89 -9.99 -3.27
N ALA A 95 -8.55 -11.03 -3.77
CA ALA A 95 -8.68 -12.31 -3.08
C ALA A 95 -7.30 -12.99 -2.91
N LEU A 96 -6.47 -12.99 -3.95
CA LEU A 96 -5.12 -13.55 -3.92
C LEU A 96 -4.24 -12.80 -2.91
N GLN A 97 -4.33 -11.48 -2.86
CA GLN A 97 -3.62 -10.67 -1.86
C GLN A 97 -4.03 -11.06 -0.44
N GLU A 98 -5.31 -11.27 -0.16
CA GLU A 98 -5.76 -11.70 1.17
C GLU A 98 -5.28 -13.12 1.51
N LEU A 99 -5.27 -14.04 0.55
CA LEU A 99 -4.70 -15.39 0.74
C LEU A 99 -3.20 -15.33 1.03
N THR A 100 -2.45 -14.51 0.31
CA THR A 100 -1.03 -14.28 0.55
C THR A 100 -0.78 -13.72 1.96
N ARG A 101 -1.58 -12.74 2.40
CA ARG A 101 -1.53 -12.21 3.77
C ARG A 101 -1.82 -13.27 4.84
N LEU A 102 -2.74 -14.20 4.57
CA LEU A 102 -3.04 -15.31 5.46
C LEU A 102 -1.90 -16.34 5.49
N ALA A 103 -1.24 -16.60 4.36
CA ALA A 103 -0.05 -17.44 4.30
C ALA A 103 1.08 -16.86 5.16
N VAL A 104 1.38 -15.57 5.02
CA VAL A 104 2.35 -14.86 5.87
C VAL A 104 1.96 -14.93 7.34
N LEU A 105 0.69 -14.68 7.69
CA LEU A 105 0.23 -14.77 9.07
C LEU A 105 0.43 -16.19 9.65
N SER A 106 0.17 -17.21 8.84
CA SER A 106 0.34 -18.62 9.26
C SER A 106 1.79 -18.99 9.49
N ALA A 107 2.72 -18.45 8.71
CA ALA A 107 4.14 -18.77 8.80
C ALA A 107 4.86 -17.95 9.88
N THR A 108 4.50 -16.66 10.05
CA THR A 108 5.24 -15.71 10.90
C THR A 108 4.51 -15.31 12.18
N ASP A 109 3.25 -15.71 12.37
CA ASP A 109 2.34 -15.23 13.42
C ASP A 109 2.13 -13.70 13.42
N ASN A 110 2.54 -13.00 12.36
CA ASN A 110 2.41 -11.55 12.21
C ASN A 110 1.39 -11.18 11.12
N ARG A 111 0.57 -10.17 11.41
CA ARG A 111 -0.35 -9.63 10.40
C ARG A 111 0.40 -8.81 9.38
N SER A 112 0.33 -9.21 8.13
CA SER A 112 0.89 -8.50 7.00
C SER A 112 -0.02 -7.37 6.50
N ARG A 113 0.62 -6.30 5.96
CA ARG A 113 -0.03 -5.26 5.18
C ARG A 113 0.56 -5.18 3.78
N LEU A 114 1.12 -6.28 3.30
CA LEU A 114 1.68 -6.34 1.95
C LEU A 114 0.66 -5.91 0.90
N VAL A 115 1.16 -5.40 -0.20
CA VAL A 115 0.39 -5.04 -1.40
C VAL A 115 0.88 -5.94 -2.53
N LEU A 116 -0.05 -6.66 -3.14
CA LEU A 116 0.19 -7.45 -4.33
C LEU A 116 -0.28 -6.68 -5.56
N ASP A 117 0.52 -6.67 -6.60
CA ASP A 117 0.18 -6.17 -7.92
C ASP A 117 0.49 -7.21 -9.00
N ILE A 118 -0.20 -7.17 -10.11
CA ILE A 118 0.01 -8.05 -11.26
C ILE A 118 0.03 -7.19 -12.52
N ASN A 119 1.14 -7.25 -13.26
CA ASN A 119 1.36 -6.52 -14.51
C ASN A 119 1.05 -5.00 -14.44
N GLY A 120 1.19 -4.36 -13.26
CA GLY A 120 0.89 -2.93 -13.12
C GLY A 120 -0.61 -2.61 -13.11
N PHE A 121 -1.48 -3.59 -12.92
CA PHE A 121 -2.94 -3.43 -12.96
C PHE A 121 -3.44 -2.28 -12.07
N ARG A 122 -2.84 -2.12 -10.88
CA ARG A 122 -3.31 -1.07 -9.94
C ARG A 122 -3.07 0.35 -10.46
N GLU A 123 -1.97 0.58 -11.18
CA GLU A 123 -1.68 1.88 -11.79
C GLU A 123 -2.60 2.14 -12.99
N GLU A 124 -2.76 1.14 -13.87
CA GLU A 124 -3.67 1.22 -15.02
C GLU A 124 -5.12 1.46 -14.57
N ARG A 125 -5.59 0.70 -13.59
CA ARG A 125 -6.93 0.85 -13.01
C ARG A 125 -7.14 2.23 -12.40
N THR A 126 -6.13 2.76 -11.69
CA THR A 126 -6.17 4.12 -11.15
C THR A 126 -6.33 5.16 -12.25
N GLY A 127 -5.58 5.05 -13.34
CA GLY A 127 -5.70 5.93 -14.50
C GLY A 127 -7.09 5.84 -15.15
N HIS A 128 -7.65 4.65 -15.26
CA HIS A 128 -9.00 4.44 -15.77
C HIS A 128 -10.07 5.11 -14.89
N LEU A 129 -9.97 4.94 -13.57
CA LEU A 129 -10.89 5.57 -12.62
C LEU A 129 -10.81 7.11 -12.61
N GLN A 130 -9.60 7.65 -12.77
CA GLN A 130 -9.40 9.11 -12.93
C GLN A 130 -10.09 9.61 -14.19
N LYS A 131 -9.98 8.87 -15.30
CA LYS A 131 -10.66 9.23 -16.54
C LYS A 131 -12.18 9.17 -16.41
N ILE A 132 -12.73 8.17 -15.74
CA ILE A 132 -14.17 8.09 -15.43
C ILE A 132 -14.62 9.33 -14.63
N ALA A 133 -13.83 9.75 -13.65
CA ALA A 133 -14.11 10.94 -12.85
C ALA A 133 -14.07 12.22 -13.69
N GLU A 134 -13.09 12.35 -14.61
CA GLU A 134 -13.00 13.49 -15.54
C GLU A 134 -14.21 13.56 -16.49
N ASP A 135 -14.60 12.44 -17.08
CA ASP A 135 -15.73 12.35 -18.00
C ASP A 135 -17.05 12.71 -17.29
N ALA A 136 -17.24 12.18 -16.06
CA ALA A 136 -18.41 12.53 -15.23
C ALA A 136 -18.41 14.01 -14.85
N ALA A 137 -17.25 14.56 -14.47
CA ALA A 137 -17.11 15.97 -14.13
C ALA A 137 -17.41 16.89 -15.32
N ALA A 138 -16.97 16.51 -16.52
CA ALA A 138 -17.28 17.24 -17.75
C ALA A 138 -18.80 17.25 -18.02
N SER A 139 -19.46 16.09 -17.89
CA SER A 139 -20.90 15.95 -18.06
C SER A 139 -21.70 16.80 -17.07
N VAL A 140 -21.30 16.78 -15.78
CA VAL A 140 -21.94 17.62 -14.74
C VAL A 140 -21.78 19.09 -15.04
N LYS A 141 -20.60 19.55 -15.46
CA LYS A 141 -20.33 20.95 -15.81
C LYS A 141 -21.12 21.43 -17.05
N GLU A 142 -21.34 20.53 -18.00
CA GLU A 142 -22.08 20.83 -19.24
C GLU A 142 -23.59 20.85 -19.01
N THR A 143 -24.13 19.87 -18.28
CA THR A 143 -25.56 19.65 -18.15
C THR A 143 -26.18 20.24 -16.88
N GLY A 144 -25.38 20.47 -15.84
CA GLY A 144 -25.83 20.84 -14.50
C GLY A 144 -26.56 19.72 -13.76
N GLN A 145 -26.56 18.50 -14.30
CA GLN A 145 -27.20 17.33 -13.69
C GLN A 145 -26.18 16.43 -13.03
N SER A 146 -26.58 15.79 -11.92
CA SER A 146 -25.73 14.79 -11.27
C SER A 146 -25.56 13.55 -12.13
N VAL A 147 -24.39 12.92 -12.05
CA VAL A 147 -24.01 11.70 -12.77
C VAL A 147 -23.72 10.60 -11.76
N ALA A 148 -24.44 9.48 -11.84
CA ALA A 148 -24.16 8.27 -11.06
C ALA A 148 -23.18 7.40 -11.86
N LEU A 149 -22.11 6.94 -11.20
CA LEU A 149 -21.12 6.03 -11.77
C LEU A 149 -21.52 4.57 -11.51
N GLU A 150 -20.82 3.64 -12.16
CA GLU A 150 -20.97 2.22 -11.87
C GLU A 150 -20.56 1.90 -10.42
N PRO A 151 -21.11 0.83 -9.83
CA PRO A 151 -20.68 0.33 -8.53
C PRO A 151 -19.19 -0.01 -8.54
N MET A 152 -18.48 0.33 -7.46
CA MET A 152 -17.05 0.06 -7.32
C MET A 152 -16.66 -0.15 -5.86
N SER A 153 -15.48 -0.72 -5.64
CA SER A 153 -14.94 -1.02 -4.31
C SER A 153 -14.72 0.25 -3.47
N ALA A 154 -14.56 0.10 -2.15
CA ALA A 154 -14.33 1.23 -1.25
C ALA A 154 -13.03 1.98 -1.57
N TYR A 155 -12.00 1.25 -2.04
CA TYR A 155 -10.72 1.80 -2.44
C TYR A 155 -10.87 2.64 -3.73
N GLU A 156 -11.55 2.09 -4.73
CA GLU A 156 -11.80 2.77 -6.01
C GLU A 156 -12.65 4.03 -5.83
N ARG A 157 -13.70 3.96 -4.99
CA ARG A 157 -14.49 5.15 -4.67
C ARG A 157 -13.66 6.27 -4.06
N LYS A 158 -12.64 5.94 -3.25
CA LYS A 158 -11.72 6.95 -2.72
C LYS A 158 -10.92 7.63 -3.82
N ILE A 159 -10.40 6.87 -4.80
CA ILE A 159 -9.66 7.43 -5.94
C ILE A 159 -10.56 8.39 -6.74
N VAL A 160 -11.78 7.97 -7.03
CA VAL A 160 -12.75 8.82 -7.76
C VAL A 160 -13.15 10.06 -6.96
N HIS A 161 -13.38 9.94 -5.64
CA HIS A 161 -13.66 11.08 -4.78
C HIS A 161 -12.53 12.12 -4.80
N ASP A 162 -11.28 11.64 -4.66
CA ASP A 162 -10.10 12.51 -4.67
C ASP A 162 -9.99 13.22 -6.05
N ALA A 163 -10.17 12.49 -7.17
CA ALA A 163 -10.14 13.06 -8.51
C ALA A 163 -11.27 14.08 -8.77
N VAL A 164 -12.51 13.80 -8.34
CA VAL A 164 -13.64 14.74 -8.48
C VAL A 164 -13.44 15.99 -7.64
N ALA A 165 -12.88 15.87 -6.43
CA ALA A 165 -12.56 17.01 -5.57
C ALA A 165 -11.50 17.91 -6.21
N ASP A 166 -10.45 17.33 -6.83
CA ASP A 166 -9.41 18.07 -7.56
C ASP A 166 -9.99 18.86 -8.76
N LEU A 167 -11.08 18.35 -9.34
CA LEU A 167 -11.81 19.01 -10.43
C LEU A 167 -12.81 20.08 -9.96
N GLY A 168 -12.92 20.29 -8.64
CA GLY A 168 -13.76 21.30 -8.00
C GLY A 168 -15.25 20.98 -8.01
N LEU A 169 -15.60 19.69 -7.95
CA LEU A 169 -16.97 19.20 -7.85
C LEU A 169 -17.19 18.42 -6.55
N VAL A 170 -18.44 18.12 -6.25
CA VAL A 170 -18.86 17.33 -5.09
C VAL A 170 -19.15 15.92 -5.53
N SER A 171 -18.81 14.95 -4.68
CA SER A 171 -19.12 13.55 -4.90
C SER A 171 -19.60 12.88 -3.62
N GLU A 172 -20.62 12.05 -3.72
CA GLU A 172 -21.20 11.29 -2.61
C GLU A 172 -21.23 9.79 -2.95
N SER A 173 -21.02 8.95 -1.93
CA SER A 173 -21.14 7.49 -2.08
C SER A 173 -22.55 7.05 -1.70
N GLU A 174 -23.33 6.60 -2.66
CA GLU A 174 -24.70 6.10 -2.49
C GLU A 174 -24.79 4.57 -2.62
N GLY A 175 -25.87 3.99 -2.12
CA GLY A 175 -26.09 2.54 -2.16
C GLY A 175 -25.42 1.77 -1.03
N GLU A 176 -25.60 0.45 -1.01
CA GLU A 176 -25.09 -0.47 0.01
C GLU A 176 -24.46 -1.72 -0.63
N GLY A 177 -23.51 -2.33 0.10
CA GLY A 177 -22.85 -3.56 -0.33
C GLY A 177 -22.19 -3.45 -1.70
N SER A 178 -22.40 -4.43 -2.56
CA SER A 178 -21.85 -4.48 -3.93
C SER A 178 -22.47 -3.46 -4.89
N GLY A 179 -23.62 -2.87 -4.55
CA GLY A 179 -24.25 -1.82 -5.36
C GLY A 179 -23.83 -0.40 -5.00
N ARG A 180 -22.84 -0.25 -4.11
CA ARG A 180 -22.40 1.07 -3.66
C ARG A 180 -21.54 1.76 -4.72
N HIS A 181 -21.96 2.96 -5.11
CA HIS A 181 -21.38 3.74 -6.22
C HIS A 181 -21.19 5.21 -5.84
N ILE A 182 -20.60 5.99 -6.73
CA ILE A 182 -20.40 7.44 -6.57
C ILE A 182 -21.42 8.18 -7.43
N VAL A 183 -21.97 9.24 -6.86
CA VAL A 183 -22.73 10.26 -7.57
C VAL A 183 -21.94 11.56 -7.55
N VAL A 184 -21.65 12.09 -8.74
CA VAL A 184 -20.96 13.37 -8.94
C VAL A 184 -21.97 14.46 -9.19
N SER A 185 -21.83 15.60 -8.52
CA SER A 185 -22.75 16.75 -8.66
C SER A 185 -22.00 18.08 -8.67
N ALA A 186 -22.66 19.10 -9.21
CA ALA A 186 -22.26 20.47 -8.98
C ALA A 186 -22.61 20.88 -7.53
N ASP A 187 -21.83 21.82 -6.97
CA ASP A 187 -22.05 22.37 -5.64
C ASP A 187 -23.32 23.23 -5.58
#